data_baef28dda4efd38919792cb2525c7144
#
_entry.id   baef28dda4efd38919792cb2525c7144
#
_cell.length_a   1.000
_cell.length_b   1.000
_cell.length_c   1.000
_cell.angle_alpha   90.00
_cell.angle_beta   90.00
_cell.angle_gamma   90.00
#
_symmetry.space_group_name_H-M   'P 1'
#
loop_
_entity.id
_entity.type
_entity.pdbx_description
1 polymer ?
#
loop_
_entity_poly.entity_id
_entity_poly.type
_entity_poly.pdbx_seq_one_letter_code
_entity_poly.pdbx_strand_id
1 'polypeptide(L)'
;MSNLLVEIGNTALKASWSEGMTLGKTFRYQGEKVMDFISSLTQREKPAVLVVSSVYPLQEADIKALSAECGHLMILDGNHSETLLSHGLPAYLSYDRAAAILAARYLFRGRACTIVDFGTTLSVDFTSEEGLYVGGNVSLGCRTRFKALSRYSRSLPLLDIPENPAEVGQSENASIESGVVSGIIFEIEGYLNLHPGNIAVFTGGDANYFAKRMKSSIFVICNLVLMGLALMADEYVRKKNN
;
A
#
# COMPACT_ATOMS: atom_id res chain seq x y z
N MET A 1 -20.94 6.21 12.46
CA MET A 1 -19.94 5.76 13.48
C MET A 1 -18.58 5.81 12.82
N SER A 2 -17.64 6.53 13.42
CA SER A 2 -16.31 6.67 12.85
C SER A 2 -15.45 5.43 13.16
N ASN A 3 -14.72 4.98 12.14
CA ASN A 3 -13.73 3.91 12.26
C ASN A 3 -12.33 4.53 12.15
N LEU A 4 -11.35 3.94 12.82
CA LEU A 4 -9.95 4.31 12.65
C LEU A 4 -9.23 3.21 11.88
N LEU A 5 -8.65 3.58 10.76
CA LEU A 5 -7.91 2.70 9.88
C LEU A 5 -6.42 2.99 10.05
N VAL A 6 -5.65 1.95 10.28
CA VAL A 6 -4.20 2.04 10.51
C VAL A 6 -3.48 1.05 9.60
N GLU A 7 -2.53 1.55 8.81
CA GLU A 7 -1.61 0.76 7.99
C GLU A 7 -0.20 0.91 8.58
N ILE A 8 0.35 -0.15 9.14
CA ILE A 8 1.72 -0.20 9.64
C ILE A 8 2.59 -0.84 8.56
N GLY A 9 3.26 -0.01 7.79
CA GLY A 9 4.21 -0.45 6.74
C GLY A 9 5.66 -0.55 7.25
N ASN A 10 6.57 -0.94 6.37
CA ASN A 10 8.00 -1.08 6.69
C ASN A 10 8.69 0.25 7.04
N THR A 11 8.22 1.37 6.54
CA THR A 11 8.91 2.68 6.66
C THR A 11 8.06 3.71 7.39
N ALA A 12 6.75 3.59 7.36
CA ALA A 12 5.84 4.55 7.96
C ALA A 12 4.51 3.88 8.32
N LEU A 13 3.86 4.42 9.34
CA LEU A 13 2.46 4.20 9.61
C LEU A 13 1.65 5.27 8.88
N LYS A 14 0.52 4.87 8.29
CA LYS A 14 -0.54 5.77 7.84
C LYS A 14 -1.81 5.46 8.60
N ALA A 15 -2.56 6.49 8.98
CA ALA A 15 -3.85 6.33 9.63
C ALA A 15 -4.86 7.35 9.10
N SER A 16 -6.13 6.96 9.09
CA SER A 16 -7.24 7.86 8.75
C SER A 16 -8.50 7.44 9.48
N TRP A 17 -9.26 8.41 9.93
CA TRP A 17 -10.64 8.19 10.32
C TRP A 17 -11.50 7.95 9.07
N SER A 18 -12.53 7.11 9.18
CA SER A 18 -13.48 6.88 8.10
C SER A 18 -14.92 6.78 8.58
N GLU A 19 -15.84 7.25 7.73
CA GLU A 19 -17.28 6.99 7.83
C GLU A 19 -17.71 6.26 6.56
N GLY A 20 -17.95 4.95 6.67
CA GLY A 20 -18.06 4.09 5.48
C GLY A 20 -16.81 4.22 4.62
N MET A 21 -16.98 4.56 3.34
CA MET A 21 -15.89 4.74 2.37
C MET A 21 -15.27 6.14 2.36
N THR A 22 -15.82 7.09 3.12
CA THR A 22 -15.29 8.45 3.17
C THR A 22 -14.12 8.51 4.14
N LEU A 23 -12.94 8.78 3.62
CA LEU A 23 -11.73 8.97 4.41
C LEU A 23 -11.60 10.42 4.87
N GLY A 24 -11.27 10.63 6.13
CA GLY A 24 -10.89 11.92 6.68
C GLY A 24 -9.42 12.26 6.38
N LYS A 25 -8.87 13.15 7.22
CA LYS A 25 -7.45 13.51 7.13
C LYS A 25 -6.56 12.28 7.34
N THR A 26 -5.59 12.11 6.44
CA THR A 26 -4.57 11.07 6.59
C THR A 26 -3.43 11.58 7.46
N PHE A 27 -3.09 10.79 8.47
CA PHE A 27 -1.92 11.00 9.32
C PHE A 27 -0.80 10.08 8.85
N ARG A 28 0.44 10.57 8.92
CA ARG A 28 1.63 9.78 8.64
C ARG A 28 2.60 9.88 9.81
N TYR A 29 3.14 8.75 10.26
CA TYR A 29 4.08 8.66 11.36
C TYR A 29 5.28 7.79 10.97
N GLN A 30 6.50 8.23 11.31
CA GLN A 30 7.76 7.55 10.99
C GLN A 30 8.65 7.33 12.23
N GLY A 31 8.08 7.46 13.43
CA GLY A 31 8.80 7.22 14.69
C GLY A 31 8.72 5.76 15.12
N GLU A 32 9.48 5.43 16.16
CA GLU A 32 9.53 4.09 16.75
C GLU A 32 8.33 3.77 17.65
N LYS A 33 7.66 4.80 18.19
CA LYS A 33 6.54 4.66 19.14
C LYS A 33 5.18 4.54 18.42
N VAL A 34 5.05 3.47 17.64
CA VAL A 34 3.87 3.22 16.79
C VAL A 34 2.60 3.11 17.64
N MET A 35 2.63 2.35 18.73
CA MET A 35 1.47 2.14 19.60
C MET A 35 1.06 3.43 20.31
N ASP A 36 2.01 4.19 20.86
CA ASP A 36 1.72 5.50 21.48
C ASP A 36 1.05 6.45 20.49
N PHE A 37 1.47 6.39 19.21
CA PHE A 37 0.85 7.21 18.17
C PHE A 37 -0.60 6.79 17.91
N ILE A 38 -0.90 5.49 17.79
CA ILE A 38 -2.26 5.00 17.61
C ILE A 38 -3.12 5.40 18.80
N SER A 39 -2.65 5.17 20.03
CA SER A 39 -3.35 5.57 21.27
C SER A 39 -3.62 7.08 21.33
N SER A 40 -2.71 7.91 20.81
CA SER A 40 -2.94 9.36 20.74
C SER A 40 -4.11 9.76 19.85
N LEU A 41 -4.44 8.94 18.84
CA LEU A 41 -5.59 9.15 17.97
C LEU A 41 -6.88 8.67 18.64
N THR A 42 -6.87 7.51 19.30
CA THR A 42 -8.04 6.91 19.97
C THR A 42 -8.46 7.65 21.23
N GLN A 43 -7.52 8.30 21.95
CA GLN A 43 -7.82 9.16 23.11
C GLN A 43 -8.71 10.35 22.78
N ARG A 44 -8.68 10.85 21.54
CA ARG A 44 -9.51 11.99 21.11
C ARG A 44 -10.93 11.57 20.80
N GLU A 45 -11.08 10.38 20.22
CA GLU A 45 -12.35 9.81 19.85
C GLU A 45 -12.21 8.29 19.83
N LYS A 46 -13.10 7.58 20.56
CA LYS A 46 -13.08 6.12 20.57
C LYS A 46 -13.68 5.58 19.27
N PRO A 47 -12.92 4.87 18.41
CA PRO A 47 -13.46 4.34 17.16
C PRO A 47 -14.45 3.21 17.42
N ALA A 48 -15.48 3.10 16.58
CA ALA A 48 -16.40 1.97 16.59
C ALA A 48 -15.64 0.70 16.16
N VAL A 49 -14.84 0.79 15.10
CA VAL A 49 -13.91 -0.26 14.68
C VAL A 49 -12.52 0.36 14.54
N LEU A 50 -11.52 -0.27 15.14
CA LEU A 50 -10.10 -0.02 14.88
C LEU A 50 -9.59 -1.14 13.98
N VAL A 51 -9.22 -0.80 12.75
CA VAL A 51 -8.55 -1.73 11.82
C VAL A 51 -7.06 -1.46 11.85
N VAL A 52 -6.27 -2.47 12.17
CA VAL A 52 -4.81 -2.38 12.13
C VAL A 52 -4.27 -3.40 11.16
N SER A 53 -3.84 -2.93 10.00
CA SER A 53 -3.06 -3.72 9.04
C SER A 53 -1.58 -3.56 9.36
N SER A 54 -0.85 -4.68 9.49
CA SER A 54 0.57 -4.66 9.81
C SER A 54 1.36 -5.63 8.93
N VAL A 55 2.54 -5.19 8.46
CA VAL A 55 3.48 -6.03 7.71
C VAL A 55 4.24 -7.01 8.61
N TYR A 56 4.11 -6.89 9.92
CA TYR A 56 4.67 -7.79 10.92
C TYR A 56 3.62 -8.14 11.99
N PRO A 57 3.71 -9.33 12.62
CA PRO A 57 2.79 -9.71 13.69
C PRO A 57 2.87 -8.75 14.88
N LEU A 58 1.72 -8.36 15.39
CA LEU A 58 1.63 -7.54 16.60
C LEU A 58 1.81 -8.41 17.84
N GLN A 59 2.35 -7.81 18.91
CA GLN A 59 2.52 -8.47 20.21
C GLN A 59 1.17 -8.58 20.93
N GLU A 60 0.95 -9.64 21.69
CA GLU A 60 -0.31 -9.82 22.47
C GLU A 60 -0.60 -8.64 23.42
N ALA A 61 0.45 -8.04 24.00
CA ALA A 61 0.31 -6.88 24.87
C ALA A 61 -0.26 -5.67 24.12
N ASP A 62 0.21 -5.43 22.89
CA ASP A 62 -0.26 -4.35 22.01
C ASP A 62 -1.71 -4.59 21.58
N ILE A 63 -2.03 -5.82 21.17
CA ILE A 63 -3.39 -6.23 20.79
C ILE A 63 -4.37 -5.99 21.95
N LYS A 64 -3.98 -6.39 23.17
CA LYS A 64 -4.80 -6.18 24.37
C LYS A 64 -5.01 -4.69 24.67
N ALA A 65 -3.96 -3.87 24.55
CA ALA A 65 -4.05 -2.43 24.76
C ALA A 65 -4.99 -1.78 23.72
N LEU A 66 -4.78 -2.05 22.44
CA LEU A 66 -5.62 -1.51 21.35
C LEU A 66 -7.09 -1.95 21.46
N SER A 67 -7.34 -3.19 21.92
CA SER A 67 -8.72 -3.69 22.13
C SER A 67 -9.48 -2.90 23.18
N ALA A 68 -8.82 -2.36 24.20
CA ALA A 68 -9.45 -1.52 25.21
C ALA A 68 -9.84 -0.12 24.68
N GLU A 69 -9.16 0.34 23.64
CA GLU A 69 -9.28 1.68 23.08
C GLU A 69 -10.35 1.80 21.97
N CYS A 70 -11.00 0.72 21.58
CA CYS A 70 -12.00 0.71 20.51
C CYS A 70 -13.27 -0.08 20.87
N GLY A 71 -14.31 0.04 20.06
CA GLY A 71 -15.50 -0.81 20.17
C GLY A 71 -15.22 -2.23 19.67
N HIS A 72 -14.53 -2.34 18.54
CA HIS A 72 -14.08 -3.60 17.93
C HIS A 72 -12.69 -3.43 17.34
N LEU A 73 -11.80 -4.39 17.61
CA LEU A 73 -10.47 -4.45 17.03
C LEU A 73 -10.44 -5.48 15.90
N MET A 74 -9.94 -5.08 14.73
CA MET A 74 -9.66 -5.95 13.59
C MET A 74 -8.16 -5.89 13.31
N ILE A 75 -7.45 -7.01 13.54
CA ILE A 75 -6.03 -7.15 13.22
C ILE A 75 -5.90 -7.87 11.88
N LEU A 76 -5.12 -7.29 11.01
CA LEU A 76 -4.84 -7.77 9.66
C LEU A 76 -3.32 -7.91 9.51
N ASP A 77 -2.80 -9.07 9.89
CA ASP A 77 -1.38 -9.43 9.80
C ASP A 77 -1.21 -10.88 9.29
N GLY A 78 0.02 -11.36 9.19
CA GLY A 78 0.32 -12.68 8.66
C GLY A 78 -0.34 -13.87 9.38
N ASN A 79 -0.91 -13.65 10.59
CA ASN A 79 -1.57 -14.69 11.36
C ASN A 79 -3.10 -14.78 11.12
N HIS A 80 -3.68 -13.86 10.35
CA HIS A 80 -5.13 -13.71 10.19
C HIS A 80 -5.58 -13.85 8.73
N SER A 81 -5.28 -14.97 8.08
CA SER A 81 -5.54 -15.18 6.64
C SER A 81 -7.02 -15.41 6.26
N GLU A 82 -7.90 -15.68 7.21
CA GLU A 82 -9.32 -15.98 6.95
C GLU A 82 -10.03 -14.82 6.23
N THR A 83 -9.69 -13.59 6.58
CA THR A 83 -10.26 -12.39 5.92
C THR A 83 -9.87 -12.34 4.43
N LEU A 84 -8.64 -12.72 4.07
CA LEU A 84 -8.21 -12.77 2.67
C LEU A 84 -9.01 -13.81 1.89
N LEU A 85 -9.15 -15.02 2.44
CA LEU A 85 -9.89 -16.12 1.84
C LEU A 85 -11.37 -15.78 1.63
N SER A 86 -12.00 -15.08 2.58
CA SER A 86 -13.39 -14.65 2.46
C SER A 86 -13.63 -13.66 1.32
N HIS A 87 -12.58 -12.94 0.88
CA HIS A 87 -12.61 -12.04 -0.27
C HIS A 87 -12.11 -12.68 -1.58
N GLY A 88 -11.89 -14.01 -1.59
CA GLY A 88 -11.34 -14.72 -2.75
C GLY A 88 -9.89 -14.33 -3.08
N LEU A 89 -9.12 -13.96 -2.04
CA LEU A 89 -7.71 -13.62 -2.15
C LEU A 89 -6.86 -14.72 -1.53
N PRO A 90 -5.69 -15.05 -2.10
CA PRO A 90 -4.83 -16.09 -1.56
C PRO A 90 -4.19 -15.67 -0.22
N ALA A 91 -4.02 -16.64 0.67
CA ALA A 91 -3.51 -16.43 2.03
C ALA A 91 -2.07 -15.87 2.10
N TYR A 92 -1.31 -15.96 1.01
CA TYR A 92 0.07 -15.43 0.94
C TYR A 92 0.14 -13.92 0.67
N LEU A 93 -0.97 -13.27 0.31
CA LEU A 93 -0.99 -11.82 0.09
C LEU A 93 -0.78 -11.08 1.40
N SER A 94 0.04 -10.03 1.37
CA SER A 94 0.06 -9.04 2.43
C SER A 94 -1.22 -8.22 2.43
N TYR A 95 -1.62 -7.73 3.60
CA TYR A 95 -2.89 -7.01 3.72
C TYR A 95 -2.93 -5.65 3.03
N ASP A 96 -1.80 -4.98 2.88
CA ASP A 96 -1.68 -3.75 2.07
C ASP A 96 -2.03 -4.03 0.60
N ARG A 97 -1.47 -5.10 0.00
CA ARG A 97 -1.81 -5.53 -1.36
C ARG A 97 -3.29 -5.93 -1.46
N ALA A 98 -3.77 -6.74 -0.52
CA ALA A 98 -5.17 -7.17 -0.47
C ALA A 98 -6.13 -5.98 -0.38
N ALA A 99 -5.85 -5.01 0.49
CA ALA A 99 -6.64 -3.80 0.63
C ALA A 99 -6.63 -2.97 -0.66
N ALA A 100 -5.47 -2.79 -1.30
CA ALA A 100 -5.38 -2.09 -2.58
C ALA A 100 -6.20 -2.78 -3.69
N ILE A 101 -6.17 -4.12 -3.75
CA ILE A 101 -6.97 -4.93 -4.68
C ILE A 101 -8.47 -4.73 -4.42
N LEU A 102 -8.92 -4.80 -3.17
CA LEU A 102 -10.33 -4.61 -2.82
C LEU A 102 -10.82 -3.21 -3.15
N ALA A 103 -10.01 -2.18 -2.89
CA ALA A 103 -10.35 -0.82 -3.26
C ALA A 103 -10.43 -0.64 -4.78
N ALA A 104 -9.50 -1.21 -5.54
CA ALA A 104 -9.53 -1.17 -7.00
C ALA A 104 -10.77 -1.88 -7.57
N ARG A 105 -11.12 -3.06 -7.07
CA ARG A 105 -12.36 -3.79 -7.41
C ARG A 105 -13.62 -2.94 -7.15
N TYR A 106 -13.62 -2.21 -6.05
CA TYR A 106 -14.75 -1.34 -5.70
C TYR A 106 -14.87 -0.14 -6.62
N LEU A 107 -13.75 0.54 -6.92
CA LEU A 107 -13.70 1.77 -7.72
C LEU A 107 -13.91 1.50 -9.21
N PHE A 108 -13.41 0.39 -9.71
CA PHE A 108 -13.39 0.06 -11.14
C PHE A 108 -14.19 -1.20 -11.45
N ARG A 109 -15.41 -1.29 -10.91
CA ARG A 109 -16.29 -2.47 -11.13
C ARG A 109 -16.48 -2.77 -12.61
N GLY A 110 -16.39 -4.06 -12.95
CA GLY A 110 -16.53 -4.53 -14.34
C GLY A 110 -15.33 -4.18 -15.23
N ARG A 111 -14.19 -3.83 -14.63
CA ARG A 111 -12.96 -3.53 -15.38
C ARG A 111 -11.77 -4.27 -14.79
N ALA A 112 -10.97 -4.83 -15.66
CA ALA A 112 -9.67 -5.39 -15.28
C ALA A 112 -8.70 -4.27 -14.85
N CYS A 113 -7.90 -4.51 -13.80
CA CYS A 113 -6.96 -3.53 -13.28
C CYS A 113 -5.55 -4.09 -13.19
N THR A 114 -4.57 -3.23 -13.45
CA THR A 114 -3.16 -3.40 -13.06
C THR A 114 -2.87 -2.39 -11.95
N ILE A 115 -2.66 -2.90 -10.74
CA ILE A 115 -2.52 -2.11 -9.51
C ILE A 115 -1.05 -2.09 -9.15
N VAL A 116 -0.44 -0.91 -9.06
CA VAL A 116 0.98 -0.73 -8.75
C VAL A 116 1.14 0.05 -7.47
N ASP A 117 1.77 -0.55 -6.46
CA ASP A 117 2.11 0.14 -5.20
C ASP A 117 3.60 0.45 -5.14
N PHE A 118 3.90 1.74 -5.04
CA PHE A 118 5.26 2.30 -4.97
C PHE A 118 5.67 2.54 -3.52
N GLY A 119 6.05 1.48 -2.84
CA GLY A 119 6.51 1.48 -1.45
C GLY A 119 8.00 1.13 -1.30
N THR A 120 8.35 0.53 -0.16
CA THR A 120 9.66 -0.10 0.09
C THR A 120 9.91 -1.24 -0.90
N THR A 121 8.86 -1.99 -1.20
CA THR A 121 8.76 -2.87 -2.36
C THR A 121 7.91 -2.19 -3.43
N LEU A 122 8.12 -2.58 -4.66
CA LEU A 122 7.23 -2.31 -5.78
C LEU A 122 6.39 -3.57 -5.99
N SER A 123 5.08 -3.49 -5.78
CA SER A 123 4.17 -4.58 -6.10
C SER A 123 3.30 -4.23 -7.31
N VAL A 124 3.04 -5.24 -8.13
CA VAL A 124 2.15 -5.13 -9.28
C VAL A 124 1.14 -6.27 -9.19
N ASP A 125 -0.13 -5.94 -9.04
CA ASP A 125 -1.23 -6.89 -8.86
C ASP A 125 -2.24 -6.78 -10.00
N PHE A 126 -2.81 -7.89 -10.43
CA PHE A 126 -3.73 -7.95 -11.55
C PHE A 126 -5.08 -8.50 -11.12
N THR A 127 -6.16 -7.83 -11.58
CA THR A 127 -7.53 -8.33 -11.43
C THR A 127 -8.21 -8.45 -12.78
N SER A 128 -9.10 -9.44 -12.92
CA SER A 128 -9.97 -9.59 -14.11
C SER A 128 -11.12 -8.58 -14.11
N GLU A 129 -11.91 -8.55 -15.19
CA GLU A 129 -13.14 -7.73 -15.29
C GLU A 129 -14.19 -8.15 -14.25
N GLU A 130 -14.24 -9.44 -13.91
CA GLU A 130 -15.12 -9.98 -12.85
C GLU A 130 -14.62 -9.64 -11.44
N GLY A 131 -13.46 -8.98 -11.34
CA GLY A 131 -12.83 -8.65 -10.08
C GLY A 131 -12.07 -9.83 -9.43
N LEU A 132 -11.77 -10.91 -10.15
CA LEU A 132 -10.96 -12.00 -9.62
C LEU A 132 -9.48 -11.58 -9.56
N TYR A 133 -8.77 -12.02 -8.53
CA TYR A 133 -7.32 -11.85 -8.46
C TYR A 133 -6.65 -12.82 -9.42
N VAL A 134 -5.89 -12.31 -10.35
CA VAL A 134 -5.20 -13.10 -11.39
C VAL A 134 -3.80 -13.50 -10.94
N GLY A 135 -3.14 -12.64 -10.16
CA GLY A 135 -1.78 -12.83 -9.69
C GLY A 135 -1.07 -11.50 -9.52
N GLY A 136 0.20 -11.53 -9.15
CA GLY A 136 1.01 -10.32 -9.01
C GLY A 136 2.47 -10.61 -8.79
N ASN A 137 3.28 -9.55 -8.91
CA ASN A 137 4.73 -9.60 -8.83
C ASN A 137 5.22 -8.58 -7.78
N VAL A 138 6.37 -8.87 -7.20
CA VAL A 138 7.00 -7.98 -6.20
C VAL A 138 8.47 -7.83 -6.56
N SER A 139 8.92 -6.58 -6.57
CA SER A 139 10.32 -6.22 -6.74
C SER A 139 10.74 -5.12 -5.76
N LEU A 140 11.96 -4.62 -5.88
CA LEU A 140 12.45 -3.57 -5.00
C LEU A 140 11.87 -2.20 -5.42
N GLY A 141 11.35 -1.44 -4.43
CA GLY A 141 10.97 -0.06 -4.64
C GLY A 141 12.15 0.88 -4.88
N CYS A 142 11.89 2.09 -5.31
CA CYS A 142 12.91 3.03 -5.81
C CYS A 142 14.03 3.28 -4.79
N ARG A 143 13.70 3.72 -3.58
CA ARG A 143 14.70 3.96 -2.51
C ARG A 143 15.44 2.69 -2.12
N THR A 144 14.79 1.54 -2.20
CA THR A 144 15.40 0.25 -1.89
C THR A 144 16.42 -0.15 -2.94
N ARG A 145 16.18 0.15 -4.24
CA ARG A 145 17.18 -0.06 -5.31
C ARG A 145 18.44 0.79 -5.10
N PHE A 146 18.29 2.08 -4.74
CA PHE A 146 19.45 2.94 -4.39
C PHE A 146 20.23 2.38 -3.21
N LYS A 147 19.54 1.98 -2.14
CA LYS A 147 20.19 1.36 -0.97
C LYS A 147 20.86 0.03 -1.31
N ALA A 148 20.26 -0.78 -2.16
CA ALA A 148 20.84 -2.05 -2.59
C ALA A 148 22.12 -1.84 -3.40
N LEU A 149 22.14 -0.91 -4.35
CA LEU A 149 23.32 -0.58 -5.12
C LEU A 149 24.48 -0.14 -4.22
N SER A 150 24.26 0.82 -3.31
CA SER A 150 25.27 1.28 -2.37
C SER A 150 25.74 0.19 -1.42
N ARG A 151 24.86 -0.72 -0.98
CA ARG A 151 25.19 -1.79 -0.04
C ARG A 151 26.00 -2.91 -0.69
N TYR A 152 25.64 -3.32 -1.90
CA TYR A 152 26.25 -4.47 -2.56
C TYR A 152 27.39 -4.11 -3.51
N SER A 153 27.49 -2.85 -3.92
CA SER A 153 28.65 -2.34 -4.66
C SER A 153 29.40 -1.31 -3.83
N ARG A 154 30.53 -1.72 -3.27
CA ARG A 154 31.33 -0.87 -2.32
C ARG A 154 31.82 0.45 -2.91
N SER A 155 31.88 0.55 -4.22
CA SER A 155 32.33 1.77 -4.93
C SER A 155 31.21 2.77 -5.19
N LEU A 156 29.93 2.32 -5.16
CA LEU A 156 28.82 3.18 -5.52
C LEU A 156 28.28 3.95 -4.30
N PRO A 157 28.04 5.27 -4.44
CA PRO A 157 27.48 6.09 -3.37
C PRO A 157 25.99 5.75 -3.10
N LEU A 158 25.54 6.08 -1.90
CA LEU A 158 24.11 6.11 -1.61
C LEU A 158 23.52 7.41 -2.12
N LEU A 159 22.57 7.30 -3.05
CA LEU A 159 21.87 8.44 -3.64
C LEU A 159 20.40 8.43 -3.22
N ASP A 160 19.78 9.60 -3.26
CA ASP A 160 18.33 9.78 -3.14
C ASP A 160 17.64 9.77 -4.51
N ILE A 161 16.30 9.74 -4.50
CA ILE A 161 15.49 9.79 -5.73
C ILE A 161 15.69 11.18 -6.37
N PRO A 162 16.24 11.27 -7.61
CA PRO A 162 16.45 12.54 -8.26
C PRO A 162 15.14 13.20 -8.69
N GLU A 163 15.08 14.52 -8.65
CA GLU A 163 13.93 15.25 -9.15
C GLU A 163 13.80 15.13 -10.68
N ASN A 164 14.89 15.25 -11.41
CA ASN A 164 14.94 15.19 -12.87
C ASN A 164 16.08 14.28 -13.33
N PRO A 165 15.89 12.95 -13.34
CA PRO A 165 16.92 12.04 -13.82
C PRO A 165 17.17 12.24 -15.32
N ALA A 166 18.42 12.12 -15.73
CA ALA A 166 18.76 12.09 -17.15
C ALA A 166 18.23 10.80 -17.79
N GLU A 167 17.93 10.83 -19.09
CA GLU A 167 17.54 9.62 -19.83
C GLU A 167 18.71 8.62 -19.91
N VAL A 168 19.92 9.14 -20.13
CA VAL A 168 21.17 8.38 -20.13
C VAL A 168 22.18 9.11 -19.23
N GLY A 169 22.72 8.42 -18.23
CA GLY A 169 23.69 8.97 -17.30
C GLY A 169 25.06 9.20 -17.95
N GLN A 170 25.65 10.38 -17.74
CA GLN A 170 26.99 10.76 -18.23
C GLN A 170 27.99 10.97 -17.10
N SER A 171 27.64 10.58 -15.88
CA SER A 171 28.50 10.53 -14.69
C SER A 171 28.10 9.32 -13.83
N GLU A 172 28.91 8.94 -12.85
CA GLU A 172 28.59 7.83 -11.94
C GLU A 172 27.22 8.03 -11.29
N ASN A 173 26.98 9.18 -10.66
CA ASN A 173 25.70 9.47 -10.00
C ASN A 173 24.53 9.46 -11.01
N ALA A 174 24.66 10.15 -12.13
CA ALA A 174 23.63 10.20 -13.16
C ALA A 174 23.33 8.80 -13.76
N SER A 175 24.35 7.94 -13.87
CA SER A 175 24.15 6.56 -14.34
C SER A 175 23.38 5.71 -13.35
N ILE A 176 23.63 5.87 -12.05
CA ILE A 176 22.86 5.20 -10.98
C ILE A 176 21.43 5.71 -10.98
N GLU A 177 21.24 7.02 -10.97
CA GLU A 177 19.92 7.66 -10.96
C GLU A 177 19.07 7.25 -12.16
N SER A 178 19.63 7.37 -13.36
CA SER A 178 18.97 6.98 -14.61
C SER A 178 18.64 5.48 -14.63
N GLY A 179 19.60 4.64 -14.27
CA GLY A 179 19.42 3.19 -14.25
C GLY A 179 18.32 2.73 -13.30
N VAL A 180 18.26 3.31 -12.10
CA VAL A 180 17.21 2.97 -11.12
C VAL A 180 15.84 3.45 -11.58
N VAL A 181 15.73 4.73 -11.97
CA VAL A 181 14.42 5.31 -12.33
C VAL A 181 13.89 4.73 -13.64
N SER A 182 14.71 4.70 -14.69
CA SER A 182 14.30 4.14 -15.98
C SER A 182 14.03 2.64 -15.87
N GLY A 183 14.81 1.90 -15.06
CA GLY A 183 14.58 0.49 -14.81
C GLY A 183 13.19 0.21 -14.21
N ILE A 184 12.71 1.04 -13.27
CA ILE A 184 11.35 0.94 -12.74
C ILE A 184 10.30 1.30 -13.81
N ILE A 185 10.53 2.35 -14.59
CA ILE A 185 9.60 2.75 -15.66
C ILE A 185 9.46 1.61 -16.67
N PHE A 186 10.56 1.02 -17.15
CA PHE A 186 10.54 -0.09 -18.11
C PHE A 186 9.87 -1.34 -17.54
N GLU A 187 10.09 -1.63 -16.25
CA GLU A 187 9.42 -2.74 -15.56
C GLU A 187 7.90 -2.56 -15.59
N ILE A 188 7.43 -1.36 -15.23
CA ILE A 188 5.98 -1.07 -15.19
C ILE A 188 5.40 -1.01 -16.59
N GLU A 189 6.05 -0.35 -17.55
CA GLU A 189 5.61 -0.32 -18.95
C GLU A 189 5.51 -1.73 -19.53
N GLY A 190 6.45 -2.63 -19.16
CA GLY A 190 6.39 -4.04 -19.51
C GLY A 190 5.09 -4.68 -19.03
N TYR A 191 4.72 -4.49 -17.76
CA TYR A 191 3.46 -5.04 -17.22
C TYR A 191 2.22 -4.40 -17.85
N LEU A 192 2.20 -3.09 -18.08
CA LEU A 192 1.08 -2.43 -18.73
C LEU A 192 0.90 -2.91 -20.18
N ASN A 193 2.00 -3.15 -20.89
CA ASN A 193 1.97 -3.68 -22.26
C ASN A 193 1.52 -5.15 -22.32
N LEU A 194 1.76 -5.96 -21.29
CA LEU A 194 1.21 -7.31 -21.19
C LEU A 194 -0.30 -7.33 -20.97
N HIS A 195 -0.86 -6.25 -20.40
CA HIS A 195 -2.29 -6.12 -20.09
C HIS A 195 -2.85 -4.77 -20.57
N PRO A 196 -2.85 -4.49 -21.90
CA PRO A 196 -3.15 -3.17 -22.44
C PRO A 196 -4.61 -2.72 -22.25
N GLY A 197 -5.52 -3.67 -21.96
CA GLY A 197 -6.93 -3.40 -21.66
C GLY A 197 -7.21 -3.03 -20.20
N ASN A 198 -6.24 -3.24 -19.31
CA ASN A 198 -6.42 -2.99 -17.89
C ASN A 198 -6.39 -1.49 -17.56
N ILE A 199 -7.17 -1.10 -16.56
CA ILE A 199 -7.01 0.20 -15.92
C ILE A 199 -5.73 0.18 -15.08
N ALA A 200 -4.81 1.11 -15.35
CA ALA A 200 -3.61 1.30 -14.55
C ALA A 200 -3.93 2.14 -13.30
N VAL A 201 -3.74 1.55 -12.12
CA VAL A 201 -4.00 2.19 -10.82
C VAL A 201 -2.71 2.24 -10.03
N PHE A 202 -2.21 3.44 -9.74
CA PHE A 202 -0.98 3.66 -8.99
C PHE A 202 -1.30 4.16 -7.58
N THR A 203 -0.60 3.59 -6.60
CA THR A 203 -0.66 3.99 -5.19
C THR A 203 0.75 3.97 -4.57
N GLY A 204 0.86 4.32 -3.30
CA GLY A 204 2.14 4.39 -2.61
C GLY A 204 2.80 5.76 -2.64
N GLY A 205 3.94 5.87 -1.95
CA GLY A 205 4.63 7.14 -1.72
C GLY A 205 5.19 7.79 -2.98
N ASP A 206 5.70 6.98 -3.90
CA ASP A 206 6.37 7.44 -5.11
C ASP A 206 5.46 7.38 -6.37
N ALA A 207 4.15 7.05 -6.21
CA ALA A 207 3.19 6.90 -7.32
C ALA A 207 3.13 8.12 -8.24
N ASN A 208 2.99 9.33 -7.65
CA ASN A 208 2.95 10.58 -8.41
C ASN A 208 4.25 10.87 -9.17
N TYR A 209 5.38 10.48 -8.59
CA TYR A 209 6.69 10.67 -9.22
C TYR A 209 6.80 9.85 -10.50
N PHE A 210 6.38 8.59 -10.47
CA PHE A 210 6.43 7.70 -11.64
C PHE A 210 5.31 8.01 -12.64
N ALA A 211 4.08 8.27 -12.19
CA ALA A 211 2.97 8.60 -13.08
C ALA A 211 3.25 9.80 -13.99
N LYS A 212 3.93 10.84 -13.47
CA LYS A 212 4.32 12.03 -14.26
C LYS A 212 5.35 11.74 -15.37
N ARG A 213 6.04 10.59 -15.30
CA ARG A 213 7.10 10.19 -16.23
C ARG A 213 6.66 9.15 -17.25
N MET A 214 5.44 8.67 -17.14
CA MET A 214 4.87 7.67 -18.02
C MET A 214 3.81 8.30 -18.94
N LYS A 215 3.70 7.76 -20.15
CA LYS A 215 2.75 8.26 -21.17
C LYS A 215 1.37 7.58 -21.09
N SER A 216 1.24 6.52 -20.30
CA SER A 216 -0.01 5.77 -20.13
C SER A 216 -1.05 6.56 -19.35
N SER A 217 -2.34 6.28 -19.61
CA SER A 217 -3.43 6.80 -18.78
C SER A 217 -3.44 6.06 -17.43
N ILE A 218 -3.14 6.78 -16.34
CA ILE A 218 -2.93 6.23 -15.02
C ILE A 218 -3.84 6.94 -14.01
N PHE A 219 -4.53 6.17 -13.19
CA PHE A 219 -5.23 6.68 -12.02
C PHE A 219 -4.31 6.62 -10.80
N VAL A 220 -3.95 7.77 -10.24
CA VAL A 220 -3.15 7.84 -9.02
C VAL A 220 -4.07 8.02 -7.81
N ILE A 221 -4.09 7.03 -6.92
CA ILE A 221 -4.94 7.00 -5.72
C ILE A 221 -4.06 6.77 -4.50
N CYS A 222 -3.59 7.85 -3.88
CA CYS A 222 -2.57 7.80 -2.82
C CYS A 222 -3.02 7.03 -1.55
N ASN A 223 -4.33 6.96 -1.28
CA ASN A 223 -4.90 6.32 -0.10
C ASN A 223 -5.63 5.00 -0.43
N LEU A 224 -5.24 4.33 -1.53
CA LEU A 224 -5.93 3.12 -2.01
C LEU A 224 -5.98 2.02 -0.94
N VAL A 225 -4.88 1.80 -0.21
CA VAL A 225 -4.82 0.83 0.90
C VAL A 225 -5.82 1.20 1.99
N LEU A 226 -5.84 2.45 2.47
CA LEU A 226 -6.80 2.88 3.50
C LEU A 226 -8.25 2.76 3.02
N MET A 227 -8.54 2.98 1.74
CA MET A 227 -9.87 2.73 1.17
C MET A 227 -10.25 1.26 1.25
N GLY A 228 -9.33 0.34 0.97
CA GLY A 228 -9.55 -1.09 1.11
C GLY A 228 -9.79 -1.51 2.56
N LEU A 229 -9.05 -0.94 3.51
CA LEU A 229 -9.29 -1.16 4.94
C LEU A 229 -10.67 -0.64 5.37
N ALA A 230 -11.13 0.48 4.81
CA ALA A 230 -12.48 1.01 5.06
C ALA A 230 -13.57 0.03 4.58
N LEU A 231 -13.38 -0.59 3.41
CA LEU A 231 -14.29 -1.64 2.91
C LEU A 231 -14.37 -2.84 3.85
N MET A 232 -13.23 -3.32 4.34
CA MET A 232 -13.17 -4.43 5.28
C MET A 232 -13.87 -4.08 6.60
N ALA A 233 -13.66 -2.87 7.14
CA ALA A 233 -14.32 -2.38 8.34
C ALA A 233 -15.85 -2.31 8.18
N ASP A 234 -16.32 -1.76 7.07
CA ASP A 234 -17.74 -1.59 6.79
C ASP A 234 -18.44 -2.96 6.63
N GLU A 235 -17.81 -3.90 5.96
CA GLU A 235 -18.32 -5.28 5.85
C GLU A 235 -18.38 -5.97 7.20
N TYR A 236 -17.37 -5.81 8.05
CA TYR A 236 -17.37 -6.36 9.40
C TYR A 236 -18.52 -5.83 10.24
N VAL A 237 -18.77 -4.51 10.20
CA VAL A 237 -19.89 -3.88 10.92
C VAL A 237 -21.24 -4.42 10.42
N ARG A 238 -21.42 -4.55 9.11
CA ARG A 238 -22.65 -5.09 8.51
C ARG A 238 -22.92 -6.54 8.94
N LYS A 239 -21.89 -7.39 8.95
CA LYS A 239 -22.02 -8.80 9.36
C LYS A 239 -22.39 -8.98 10.84
N LYS A 240 -22.05 -8.00 11.70
CA LYS A 240 -22.41 -8.04 13.14
C LYS A 240 -23.81 -7.52 13.43
N ASN A 241 -24.37 -6.69 12.55
CA ASN A 241 -25.68 -6.08 12.73
C ASN A 241 -26.81 -6.88 12.07
N ASN A 242 -26.49 -7.96 11.35
CA ASN A 242 -27.40 -8.96 10.79
C ASN A 242 -27.34 -10.26 11.59
#